data_8bc6539aa06049b9b1fde0cffbfb127e
#
_entry.id   8bc6539aa06049b9b1fde0cffbfb127e
#
_cell.length_a   1.000
_cell.length_b   1.000
_cell.length_c   1.000
_cell.angle_alpha   90.00
_cell.angle_beta   90.00
_cell.angle_gamma   90.00
#
_symmetry.space_group_name_H-M   'P 1'
#
loop_
_entity.id
_entity.type
_entity.pdbx_description
1 polymer ?
#
loop_
_entity_poly.entity_id
_entity_poly.type
_entity_poly.pdbx_seq_one_letter_code
_entity_poly.pdbx_strand_id
1 'polypeptide(L)'
;MMGGPIDPRRSPTQVNDLAIQKPFSWFEHNVIYSVPPTYPAFGRKVYPGFLQHAGFVAMNPQRHAQSHWDFYMQLRAGDNESAEEHRKFYDEYNAVLDMPAEYYLETIRTVFQEFKLPRGIWEVEGKLVRPHDIRTVALFTIEGELDDISGSGQTQAAHDLCSSIPEHKKQHFVAPKCGHYGIFSGRRWREMVAPKIAEFIRAHA
;
A
#
# COMPACT_ATOMS: atom_id res chain seq x y z
N MET A 1 -3.70 9.71 6.62
CA MET A 1 -3.68 8.70 5.53
C MET A 1 -2.23 8.49 5.12
N MET A 2 -1.80 7.25 4.86
CA MET A 2 -0.39 6.96 4.57
C MET A 2 -0.30 5.93 3.43
N GLY A 3 0.51 6.21 2.40
CA GLY A 3 0.85 5.29 1.31
C GLY A 3 -0.35 4.66 0.58
N GLY A 4 -1.49 5.34 0.52
CA GLY A 4 -2.69 4.81 -0.12
C GLY A 4 -2.90 5.34 -1.54
N PRO A 5 -3.37 4.51 -2.49
CA PRO A 5 -3.59 4.91 -3.88
C PRO A 5 -4.92 5.66 -4.05
N ILE A 6 -5.01 6.87 -3.51
CA ILE A 6 -6.23 7.71 -3.61
C ILE A 6 -6.46 8.13 -5.06
N ASP A 7 -5.41 8.54 -5.76
CA ASP A 7 -5.45 8.74 -7.21
C ASP A 7 -4.23 8.08 -7.87
N PRO A 8 -4.34 6.80 -8.29
CA PRO A 8 -3.22 6.05 -8.89
C PRO A 8 -2.71 6.63 -10.21
N ARG A 9 -3.41 7.58 -10.81
CA ARG A 9 -2.97 8.27 -12.04
C ARG A 9 -1.82 9.24 -11.77
N ARG A 10 -1.60 9.63 -10.49
CA ARG A 10 -0.47 10.46 -10.08
C ARG A 10 0.76 9.58 -9.85
N SER A 11 1.84 9.85 -10.56
CA SER A 11 3.07 9.05 -10.50
C SER A 11 2.82 7.54 -10.55
N PRO A 12 2.29 6.99 -11.67
CA PRO A 12 1.98 5.57 -11.80
C PRO A 12 3.21 4.70 -11.52
N THR A 13 3.01 3.61 -10.81
CA THR A 13 4.01 2.58 -10.52
C THR A 13 3.82 1.37 -11.43
N GLN A 14 4.75 0.41 -11.39
CA GLN A 14 4.60 -0.84 -12.17
C GLN A 14 3.30 -1.59 -11.84
N VAL A 15 2.84 -1.52 -10.60
CA VAL A 15 1.55 -2.11 -10.17
C VAL A 15 0.38 -1.41 -10.88
N ASN A 16 0.41 -0.09 -10.94
CA ASN A 16 -0.63 0.69 -11.61
C ASN A 16 -0.64 0.40 -13.12
N ASP A 17 0.54 0.36 -13.74
CA ASP A 17 0.69 0.07 -15.17
C ASP A 17 0.15 -1.31 -15.53
N LEU A 18 0.45 -2.34 -14.73
CA LEU A 18 -0.09 -3.68 -14.93
C LEU A 18 -1.64 -3.68 -14.88
N ALA A 19 -2.21 -2.97 -13.90
CA ALA A 19 -3.65 -2.89 -13.73
C ALA A 19 -4.35 -2.20 -14.92
N ILE A 20 -3.69 -1.20 -15.53
CA ILE A 20 -4.22 -0.47 -16.70
C ILE A 20 -4.03 -1.26 -17.99
N GLN A 21 -2.89 -1.91 -18.17
CA GLN A 21 -2.54 -2.63 -19.42
C GLN A 21 -3.32 -3.92 -19.62
N LYS A 22 -3.72 -4.59 -18.54
CA LYS A 22 -4.45 -5.87 -18.61
C LYS A 22 -5.95 -5.65 -18.54
N PRO A 23 -6.75 -6.34 -19.38
CA PRO A 23 -8.20 -6.29 -19.25
C PRO A 23 -8.62 -6.96 -17.92
N PHE A 24 -9.77 -6.53 -17.39
CA PHE A 24 -10.30 -7.07 -16.11
C PHE A 24 -10.38 -8.60 -16.10
N SER A 25 -10.84 -9.20 -17.20
CA SER A 25 -10.92 -10.65 -17.36
C SER A 25 -9.57 -11.37 -17.24
N TRP A 26 -8.48 -10.69 -17.54
CA TRP A 26 -7.14 -11.27 -17.33
C TRP A 26 -6.89 -11.55 -15.84
N PHE A 27 -7.28 -10.63 -14.96
CA PHE A 27 -7.14 -10.81 -13.52
C PHE A 27 -8.03 -11.96 -13.03
N GLU A 28 -9.27 -12.05 -13.51
CA GLU A 28 -10.19 -13.14 -13.15
C GLU A 28 -9.63 -14.52 -13.52
N HIS A 29 -8.99 -14.65 -14.68
CA HIS A 29 -8.55 -15.97 -15.19
C HIS A 29 -7.12 -16.35 -14.80
N ASN A 30 -6.24 -15.38 -14.49
CA ASN A 30 -4.81 -15.67 -14.29
C ASN A 30 -4.35 -15.57 -12.84
N VAL A 31 -5.08 -14.85 -11.98
CA VAL A 31 -4.63 -14.64 -10.60
C VAL A 31 -5.62 -15.11 -9.53
N ILE A 32 -6.84 -15.50 -9.94
CA ILE A 32 -7.85 -16.04 -9.02
C ILE A 32 -7.84 -17.56 -9.07
N TYR A 33 -7.73 -18.17 -7.91
CA TYR A 33 -7.71 -19.62 -7.73
C TYR A 33 -8.78 -20.06 -6.74
N SER A 34 -9.12 -21.36 -6.79
CA SER A 34 -9.99 -21.98 -5.79
C SER A 34 -9.16 -22.58 -4.66
N VAL A 35 -9.57 -22.37 -3.43
CA VAL A 35 -8.97 -23.04 -2.27
C VAL A 35 -9.06 -24.56 -2.44
N PRO A 36 -7.94 -25.31 -2.33
CA PRO A 36 -7.93 -26.78 -2.48
C PRO A 36 -8.72 -27.51 -1.39
N PRO A 37 -9.13 -28.76 -1.63
CA PRO A 37 -9.95 -29.55 -0.67
C PRO A 37 -9.30 -29.80 0.68
N THR A 38 -7.96 -29.74 0.74
CA THR A 38 -7.18 -29.98 1.96
C THR A 38 -7.20 -28.83 2.96
N TYR A 39 -7.74 -27.67 2.57
CA TYR A 39 -7.76 -26.45 3.40
C TYR A 39 -9.19 -26.05 3.79
N PRO A 40 -9.36 -25.38 4.95
CA PRO A 40 -10.62 -24.73 5.28
C PRO A 40 -11.08 -23.79 4.16
N ALA A 41 -12.40 -23.62 4.02
CA ALA A 41 -13.02 -22.83 2.95
C ALA A 41 -12.78 -23.37 1.51
N PHE A 42 -12.68 -24.68 1.36
CA PHE A 42 -12.61 -25.38 0.07
C PHE A 42 -13.57 -24.79 -0.95
N GLY A 43 -13.09 -24.56 -2.17
CA GLY A 43 -13.85 -24.05 -3.30
C GLY A 43 -14.01 -22.53 -3.33
N ARG A 44 -13.69 -21.80 -2.23
CA ARG A 44 -13.70 -20.33 -2.23
C ARG A 44 -12.71 -19.78 -3.25
N LYS A 45 -13.12 -18.75 -3.96
CA LYS A 45 -12.25 -18.03 -4.88
C LYS A 45 -11.41 -17.01 -4.13
N VAL A 46 -10.10 -17.05 -4.35
CA VAL A 46 -9.12 -16.17 -3.69
C VAL A 46 -8.04 -15.70 -4.66
N TYR A 47 -7.45 -14.55 -4.38
CA TYR A 47 -6.13 -14.17 -4.85
C TYR A 47 -5.09 -14.73 -3.86
N PRO A 48 -4.34 -15.77 -4.22
CA PRO A 48 -3.51 -16.50 -3.27
C PRO A 48 -2.34 -15.68 -2.75
N GLY A 49 -2.01 -15.87 -1.46
CA GLY A 49 -0.88 -15.21 -0.80
C GLY A 49 0.45 -15.45 -1.50
N PHE A 50 0.71 -16.66 -2.02
CA PHE A 50 1.95 -16.97 -2.74
C PHE A 50 2.10 -16.15 -4.04
N LEU A 51 1.00 -15.85 -4.75
CA LEU A 51 1.05 -15.00 -5.94
C LEU A 51 1.26 -13.52 -5.57
N GLN A 52 0.64 -13.06 -4.47
CA GLN A 52 0.88 -11.72 -3.94
C GLN A 52 2.36 -11.54 -3.60
N HIS A 53 2.91 -12.49 -2.85
CA HIS A 53 4.33 -12.50 -2.48
C HIS A 53 5.25 -12.54 -3.72
N ALA A 54 4.98 -13.41 -4.68
CA ALA A 54 5.74 -13.46 -5.93
C ALA A 54 5.70 -12.12 -6.68
N GLY A 55 4.53 -11.46 -6.70
CA GLY A 55 4.38 -10.12 -7.28
C GLY A 55 5.23 -9.07 -6.57
N PHE A 56 5.24 -9.05 -5.24
CA PHE A 56 6.06 -8.12 -4.45
C PHE A 56 7.56 -8.32 -4.68
N VAL A 57 8.03 -9.57 -4.72
CA VAL A 57 9.44 -9.87 -5.03
C VAL A 57 9.81 -9.46 -6.45
N ALA A 58 8.89 -9.69 -7.41
CA ALA A 58 9.13 -9.35 -8.82
C ALA A 58 9.20 -7.84 -9.09
N MET A 59 8.62 -6.99 -8.23
CA MET A 59 8.74 -5.53 -8.38
C MET A 59 10.18 -5.04 -8.15
N ASN A 60 10.94 -5.70 -7.27
CA ASN A 60 12.33 -5.29 -6.98
C ASN A 60 13.20 -6.50 -6.61
N PRO A 61 13.46 -7.43 -7.54
CA PRO A 61 14.16 -8.69 -7.26
C PRO A 61 15.61 -8.49 -6.82
N GLN A 62 16.28 -7.47 -7.35
CA GLN A 62 17.67 -7.15 -7.00
C GLN A 62 17.79 -6.72 -5.53
N ARG A 63 16.84 -5.92 -5.04
CA ARG A 63 16.81 -5.50 -3.63
C ARG A 63 16.65 -6.69 -2.70
N HIS A 64 15.77 -7.64 -3.04
CA HIS A 64 15.59 -8.85 -2.24
C HIS A 64 16.83 -9.73 -2.25
N ALA A 65 17.44 -9.93 -3.42
CA ALA A 65 18.70 -10.69 -3.53
C ALA A 65 19.82 -10.05 -2.69
N GLN A 66 20.00 -8.72 -2.78
CA GLN A 66 20.99 -7.99 -1.99
C GLN A 66 20.71 -8.09 -0.49
N SER A 67 19.46 -7.95 -0.07
CA SER A 67 19.06 -8.04 1.33
C SER A 67 19.38 -9.43 1.92
N HIS A 68 19.12 -10.51 1.19
CA HIS A 68 19.48 -11.86 1.63
C HIS A 68 21.00 -12.10 1.64
N TRP A 69 21.74 -11.49 0.69
CA TRP A 69 23.19 -11.53 0.72
C TRP A 69 23.76 -10.81 1.94
N ASP A 70 23.23 -9.62 2.25
CA ASP A 70 23.65 -8.85 3.44
C ASP A 70 23.36 -9.64 4.72
N PHE A 71 22.21 -10.31 4.81
CA PHE A 71 21.88 -11.21 5.92
C PHE A 71 22.89 -12.34 6.09
N TYR A 72 23.29 -12.99 4.98
CA TYR A 72 24.35 -14.00 5.03
C TYR A 72 25.68 -13.43 5.56
N MET A 73 26.06 -12.23 5.11
CA MET A 73 27.28 -11.57 5.57
C MET A 73 27.22 -11.18 7.05
N GLN A 74 26.08 -10.73 7.55
CA GLN A 74 25.84 -10.43 8.96
C GLN A 74 25.99 -11.70 9.82
N LEU A 75 25.41 -12.81 9.42
CA LEU A 75 25.59 -14.09 10.10
C LEU A 75 27.06 -14.52 10.15
N ARG A 76 27.80 -14.36 9.05
CA ARG A 76 29.25 -14.67 9.02
C ARG A 76 30.06 -13.76 9.93
N ALA A 77 29.67 -12.51 10.07
CA ALA A 77 30.34 -11.52 10.91
C ALA A 77 29.99 -11.66 12.40
N GLY A 78 29.00 -12.50 12.75
CA GLY A 78 28.46 -12.61 14.10
C GLY A 78 27.61 -11.42 14.54
N ASP A 79 27.13 -10.61 13.60
CA ASP A 79 26.19 -9.51 13.84
C ASP A 79 24.77 -10.07 13.98
N ASN A 80 24.50 -10.61 15.16
CA ASN A 80 23.23 -11.27 15.47
C ASN A 80 22.06 -10.26 15.54
N GLU A 81 22.31 -9.01 15.90
CA GLU A 81 21.28 -7.98 16.01
C GLU A 81 20.71 -7.63 14.62
N SER A 82 21.57 -7.27 13.67
CA SER A 82 21.14 -6.97 12.30
C SER A 82 20.53 -8.20 11.62
N ALA A 83 21.05 -9.40 11.87
CA ALA A 83 20.52 -10.64 11.34
C ALA A 83 19.10 -10.93 11.88
N GLU A 84 18.84 -10.65 13.15
CA GLU A 84 17.51 -10.82 13.75
C GLU A 84 16.50 -9.76 13.24
N GLU A 85 16.92 -8.51 13.02
CA GLU A 85 16.08 -7.50 12.38
C GLU A 85 15.68 -7.91 10.96
N HIS A 86 16.63 -8.47 10.18
CA HIS A 86 16.35 -9.00 8.85
C HIS A 86 15.33 -10.14 8.91
N ARG A 87 15.50 -11.09 9.84
CA ARG A 87 14.58 -12.22 10.00
C ARG A 87 13.17 -11.76 10.34
N LYS A 88 13.02 -10.87 11.32
CA LYS A 88 11.71 -10.30 11.70
C LYS A 88 11.03 -9.59 10.54
N PHE A 89 11.77 -8.81 9.77
CA PHE A 89 11.22 -8.15 8.59
C PHE A 89 10.68 -9.16 7.57
N TYR A 90 11.45 -10.21 7.25
CA TYR A 90 11.02 -11.20 6.26
C TYR A 90 9.96 -12.16 6.78
N ASP A 91 9.91 -12.44 8.07
CA ASP A 91 8.82 -13.21 8.67
C ASP A 91 7.47 -12.49 8.49
N GLU A 92 7.43 -11.18 8.73
CA GLU A 92 6.24 -10.36 8.46
C GLU A 92 5.95 -10.21 6.97
N TYR A 93 6.99 -9.94 6.16
CA TYR A 93 6.86 -9.77 4.71
C TYR A 93 6.32 -11.02 4.01
N ASN A 94 6.70 -12.20 4.48
CA ASN A 94 6.27 -13.49 3.94
C ASN A 94 4.90 -13.95 4.48
N ALA A 95 4.40 -13.35 5.55
CA ALA A 95 3.11 -13.70 6.17
C ALA A 95 1.91 -13.15 5.40
N VAL A 96 1.87 -13.38 4.08
CA VAL A 96 0.80 -12.90 3.20
C VAL A 96 -0.35 -13.89 3.21
N LEU A 97 -1.56 -13.41 3.53
CA LEU A 97 -2.78 -14.22 3.54
C LEU A 97 -3.49 -14.18 2.17
N ASP A 98 -4.23 -15.26 1.89
CA ASP A 98 -5.13 -15.28 0.74
C ASP A 98 -6.17 -14.17 0.86
N MET A 99 -6.37 -13.44 -0.23
CA MET A 99 -7.35 -12.36 -0.30
C MET A 99 -8.62 -12.84 -1.00
N PRO A 100 -9.84 -12.55 -0.49
CA PRO A 100 -11.08 -12.86 -1.21
C PRO A 100 -11.05 -12.30 -2.64
N ALA A 101 -11.44 -13.12 -3.62
CA ALA A 101 -11.40 -12.73 -5.03
C ALA A 101 -12.24 -11.48 -5.29
N GLU A 102 -13.39 -11.37 -4.66
CA GLU A 102 -14.32 -10.26 -4.79
C GLU A 102 -13.66 -8.94 -4.39
N TYR A 103 -12.96 -8.94 -3.24
CA TYR A 103 -12.27 -7.75 -2.75
C TYR A 103 -11.13 -7.33 -3.67
N TYR A 104 -10.30 -8.30 -4.10
CA TYR A 104 -9.18 -8.03 -5.00
C TYR A 104 -9.67 -7.49 -6.36
N LEU A 105 -10.63 -8.17 -6.98
CA LEU A 105 -11.14 -7.80 -8.29
C LEU A 105 -11.88 -6.45 -8.26
N GLU A 106 -12.67 -6.20 -7.21
CA GLU A 106 -13.31 -4.89 -7.02
C GLU A 106 -12.28 -3.78 -6.83
N THR A 107 -11.20 -4.03 -6.10
CA THR A 107 -10.10 -3.08 -5.94
C THR A 107 -9.44 -2.77 -7.27
N ILE A 108 -9.09 -3.79 -8.08
CA ILE A 108 -8.50 -3.60 -9.41
C ILE A 108 -9.42 -2.72 -10.28
N ARG A 109 -10.71 -3.05 -10.34
CA ARG A 109 -11.68 -2.32 -11.15
C ARG A 109 -11.88 -0.89 -10.64
N THR A 110 -12.23 -0.75 -9.38
CA THR A 110 -12.69 0.52 -8.78
C THR A 110 -11.55 1.53 -8.63
N VAL A 111 -10.39 1.06 -8.14
CA VAL A 111 -9.26 1.93 -7.80
C VAL A 111 -8.34 2.13 -8.99
N PHE A 112 -7.94 1.04 -9.67
CA PHE A 112 -6.85 1.09 -10.64
C PHE A 112 -7.28 1.16 -12.11
N GLN A 113 -8.50 0.74 -12.47
CA GLN A 113 -9.00 0.82 -13.85
C GLN A 113 -10.01 1.95 -14.05
N GLU A 114 -11.01 2.04 -13.18
CA GLU A 114 -12.09 3.02 -13.31
C GLU A 114 -11.83 4.32 -12.53
N PHE A 115 -10.88 4.32 -11.57
CA PHE A 115 -10.51 5.50 -10.76
C PHE A 115 -11.74 6.16 -10.12
N LYS A 116 -12.65 5.36 -9.57
CA LYS A 116 -14.00 5.86 -9.19
C LYS A 116 -13.95 6.97 -8.17
N LEU A 117 -13.07 6.86 -7.14
CA LEU A 117 -12.97 7.86 -6.08
C LEU A 117 -12.53 9.23 -6.61
N PRO A 118 -11.38 9.38 -7.32
CA PRO A 118 -10.96 10.69 -7.82
C PRO A 118 -11.83 11.21 -8.97
N ARG A 119 -12.63 10.36 -9.61
CA ARG A 119 -13.62 10.79 -10.61
C ARG A 119 -14.96 11.22 -9.99
N GLY A 120 -15.15 11.00 -8.67
CA GLY A 120 -16.39 11.34 -7.98
C GLY A 120 -17.60 10.50 -8.39
N ILE A 121 -17.38 9.26 -8.84
CA ILE A 121 -18.42 8.33 -9.32
C ILE A 121 -18.46 7.03 -8.51
N TRP A 122 -17.76 6.98 -7.38
CA TRP A 122 -17.75 5.77 -6.54
C TRP A 122 -19.02 5.72 -5.69
N GLU A 123 -19.77 4.65 -5.85
CA GLU A 123 -20.95 4.36 -5.05
C GLU A 123 -20.70 3.13 -4.16
N VAL A 124 -21.17 3.20 -2.93
CA VAL A 124 -21.18 2.10 -1.97
C VAL A 124 -22.64 1.92 -1.51
N GLU A 125 -23.21 0.75 -1.73
CA GLU A 125 -24.62 0.45 -1.43
C GLU A 125 -25.60 1.47 -2.05
N GLY A 126 -25.31 1.89 -3.30
CA GLY A 126 -26.12 2.87 -4.01
C GLY A 126 -26.00 4.32 -3.52
N LYS A 127 -25.03 4.60 -2.64
CA LYS A 127 -24.76 5.96 -2.14
C LYS A 127 -23.42 6.45 -2.68
N LEU A 128 -23.42 7.62 -3.29
CA LEU A 128 -22.22 8.26 -3.80
C LEU A 128 -21.27 8.62 -2.66
N VAL A 129 -20.00 8.22 -2.78
CA VAL A 129 -18.92 8.62 -1.88
C VAL A 129 -18.55 10.07 -2.16
N ARG A 130 -18.66 10.94 -1.16
CA ARG A 130 -18.51 12.40 -1.29
C ARG A 130 -17.45 12.95 -0.34
N PRO A 131 -16.16 12.83 -0.64
CA PRO A 131 -15.07 13.29 0.24
C PRO A 131 -15.13 14.80 0.54
N HIS A 132 -15.67 15.59 -0.40
CA HIS A 132 -15.84 17.03 -0.23
C HIS A 132 -16.85 17.42 0.88
N ASP A 133 -17.68 16.48 1.36
CA ASP A 133 -18.58 16.73 2.48
C ASP A 133 -17.86 16.68 3.84
N ILE A 134 -16.62 16.20 3.89
CA ILE A 134 -15.80 16.19 5.11
C ILE A 134 -15.33 17.63 5.41
N ARG A 135 -15.69 18.16 6.60
CA ARG A 135 -15.44 19.55 6.97
C ARG A 135 -14.68 19.73 8.29
N THR A 136 -14.89 18.84 9.25
CA THR A 136 -14.45 19.01 10.64
C THR A 136 -13.19 18.22 10.99
N VAL A 137 -12.93 17.13 10.29
CA VAL A 137 -11.79 16.24 10.53
C VAL A 137 -10.51 16.87 9.97
N ALA A 138 -9.43 16.84 10.73
CA ALA A 138 -8.12 17.23 10.22
C ALA A 138 -7.54 16.13 9.32
N LEU A 139 -6.87 16.50 8.22
CA LEU A 139 -6.31 15.60 7.23
C LEU A 139 -4.78 15.71 7.17
N PHE A 140 -4.11 14.63 7.54
CA PHE A 140 -2.68 14.48 7.35
C PHE A 140 -2.40 13.33 6.37
N THR A 141 -1.65 13.62 5.30
CA THR A 141 -1.21 12.62 4.34
C THR A 141 0.30 12.45 4.38
N ILE A 142 0.76 11.19 4.31
CA ILE A 142 2.18 10.83 4.35
C ILE A 142 2.49 9.89 3.19
N GLU A 143 3.58 10.19 2.48
CA GLU A 143 4.10 9.40 1.36
C GLU A 143 5.59 9.14 1.55
N GLY A 144 6.11 8.06 0.96
CA GLY A 144 7.53 7.82 0.84
C GLY A 144 8.08 8.45 -0.44
N GLU A 145 9.21 9.16 -0.36
CA GLU A 145 9.88 9.73 -1.55
C GLU A 145 10.24 8.66 -2.59
N LEU A 146 10.59 7.46 -2.13
CA LEU A 146 10.99 6.32 -2.96
C LEU A 146 9.95 5.20 -2.93
N ASP A 147 8.67 5.56 -2.77
CA ASP A 147 7.58 4.59 -2.74
C ASP A 147 7.30 4.07 -4.16
N ASP A 148 7.60 2.79 -4.38
CA ASP A 148 7.43 2.05 -5.63
C ASP A 148 6.11 1.27 -5.72
N ILE A 149 5.29 1.33 -4.67
CA ILE A 149 3.96 0.71 -4.61
C ILE A 149 2.87 1.77 -4.79
N SER A 150 2.90 2.84 -3.99
CA SER A 150 2.00 3.98 -4.09
C SER A 150 2.83 5.23 -4.39
N GLY A 151 2.94 5.58 -5.66
CA GLY A 151 3.79 6.67 -6.13
C GLY A 151 3.46 8.02 -5.50
N SER A 152 4.46 8.89 -5.43
CA SER A 152 4.33 10.22 -4.81
C SER A 152 3.20 11.02 -5.45
N GLY A 153 2.37 11.66 -4.62
CA GLY A 153 1.16 12.40 -5.02
C GLY A 153 -0.13 11.56 -5.00
N GLN A 154 -0.03 10.22 -5.01
CA GLN A 154 -1.24 9.38 -5.01
C GLN A 154 -2.05 9.54 -3.72
N THR A 155 -1.39 9.53 -2.55
CA THR A 155 -2.07 9.74 -1.26
C THR A 155 -2.40 11.22 -1.05
N GLN A 156 -1.53 12.13 -1.50
CA GLN A 156 -1.75 13.58 -1.44
C GLN A 156 -3.04 14.00 -2.14
N ALA A 157 -3.48 13.28 -3.17
CA ALA A 157 -4.74 13.53 -3.87
C ALA A 157 -5.97 13.64 -2.94
N ALA A 158 -5.91 13.07 -1.74
CA ALA A 158 -6.97 13.21 -0.74
C ALA A 158 -7.24 14.67 -0.36
N HIS A 159 -6.24 15.55 -0.44
CA HIS A 159 -6.41 16.98 -0.15
C HIS A 159 -7.33 17.68 -1.16
N ASP A 160 -7.23 17.30 -2.43
CA ASP A 160 -8.09 17.86 -3.48
C ASP A 160 -9.53 17.34 -3.36
N LEU A 161 -9.67 16.05 -3.02
CA LEU A 161 -10.99 15.43 -2.85
C LEU A 161 -11.71 15.96 -1.60
N CYS A 162 -10.98 16.16 -0.50
CA CYS A 162 -11.49 16.69 0.75
C CYS A 162 -11.42 18.23 0.76
N SER A 163 -11.92 18.86 -0.29
CA SER A 163 -11.79 20.31 -0.54
C SER A 163 -12.45 21.20 0.52
N SER A 164 -13.43 20.70 1.25
CA SER A 164 -14.13 21.45 2.30
C SER A 164 -13.43 21.44 3.66
N ILE A 165 -12.33 20.70 3.81
CA ILE A 165 -11.48 20.78 5.01
C ILE A 165 -10.67 22.08 4.94
N PRO A 166 -10.70 22.93 5.99
CA PRO A 166 -9.91 24.17 6.02
C PRO A 166 -8.40 23.90 5.92
N GLU A 167 -7.66 24.78 5.25
CA GLU A 167 -6.21 24.60 5.01
C GLU A 167 -5.40 24.44 6.29
N HIS A 168 -5.74 25.14 7.37
CA HIS A 168 -5.06 25.00 8.64
C HIS A 168 -5.25 23.63 9.32
N LYS A 169 -6.19 22.81 8.83
CA LYS A 169 -6.41 21.41 9.25
C LYS A 169 -5.84 20.39 8.27
N LYS A 170 -5.11 20.82 7.26
CA LYS A 170 -4.48 19.98 6.26
C LYS A 170 -2.97 19.97 6.42
N GLN A 171 -2.35 18.80 6.34
CA GLN A 171 -0.90 18.67 6.30
C GLN A 171 -0.50 17.54 5.37
N HIS A 172 0.57 17.75 4.61
CA HIS A 172 1.19 16.74 3.77
C HIS A 172 2.67 16.60 4.12
N PHE A 173 3.18 15.37 4.13
CA PHE A 173 4.59 15.08 4.39
C PHE A 173 5.10 13.98 3.46
N VAL A 174 6.15 14.28 2.71
CA VAL A 174 6.93 13.29 1.96
C VAL A 174 8.14 12.89 2.81
N ALA A 175 8.18 11.63 3.23
CA ALA A 175 9.28 11.09 4.04
C ALA A 175 10.51 10.85 3.15
N PRO A 176 11.63 11.60 3.34
CA PRO A 176 12.78 11.51 2.46
C PRO A 176 13.48 10.16 2.56
N LYS A 177 13.90 9.64 1.40
CA LYS A 177 14.59 8.35 1.25
C LYS A 177 13.83 7.15 1.83
N CYS A 178 12.50 7.25 2.00
CA CYS A 178 11.63 6.16 2.41
C CYS A 178 10.95 5.52 1.21
N GLY A 179 10.99 4.20 1.12
CA GLY A 179 10.05 3.41 0.32
C GLY A 179 8.76 3.14 1.11
N HIS A 180 7.85 2.39 0.52
CA HIS A 180 6.52 2.11 1.08
C HIS A 180 6.55 1.65 2.54
N TYR A 181 7.31 0.59 2.84
CA TYR A 181 7.40 0.05 4.20
C TYR A 181 8.09 0.99 5.21
N GLY A 182 9.00 1.85 4.72
CA GLY A 182 9.76 2.78 5.56
C GLY A 182 8.92 3.88 6.22
N ILE A 183 7.71 4.15 5.70
CA ILE A 183 6.77 5.09 6.33
C ILE A 183 5.94 4.45 7.46
N PHE A 184 5.98 3.11 7.62
CA PHE A 184 5.21 2.38 8.62
C PHE A 184 6.07 1.75 9.71
N SER A 185 7.36 1.44 9.44
CA SER A 185 8.22 0.71 10.35
C SER A 185 9.69 1.11 10.24
N GLY A 186 10.51 0.61 11.18
CA GLY A 186 11.95 0.80 11.22
C GLY A 186 12.38 2.17 11.76
N ARG A 187 13.68 2.50 11.56
CA ARG A 187 14.30 3.69 12.16
C ARG A 187 13.64 4.98 11.68
N ARG A 188 13.39 5.12 10.36
CA ARG A 188 12.80 6.36 9.81
C ARG A 188 11.38 6.60 10.30
N TRP A 189 10.59 5.54 10.47
CA TRP A 189 9.31 5.62 11.13
C TRP A 189 9.45 6.22 12.53
N ARG A 190 10.30 5.63 13.36
CA ARG A 190 10.48 6.06 14.77
C ARG A 190 11.01 7.49 14.91
N GLU A 191 11.98 7.84 14.07
CA GLU A 191 12.69 9.13 14.20
C GLU A 191 12.01 10.29 13.48
N MET A 192 11.22 10.01 12.44
CA MET A 192 10.73 11.05 11.54
C MET A 192 9.20 11.05 11.37
N VAL A 193 8.60 9.89 11.08
CA VAL A 193 7.18 9.83 10.73
C VAL A 193 6.30 9.84 11.97
N ALA A 194 6.55 8.96 12.93
CA ALA A 194 5.75 8.85 14.15
C ALA A 194 5.72 10.16 14.98
N PRO A 195 6.84 10.91 15.16
CA PRO A 195 6.82 12.19 15.85
C PRO A 195 5.91 13.22 15.16
N LYS A 196 5.94 13.30 13.81
CA LYS A 196 5.08 14.23 13.06
C LYS A 196 3.59 13.89 13.19
N ILE A 197 3.27 12.59 13.19
CA ILE A 197 1.88 12.14 13.43
C ILE A 197 1.43 12.54 14.83
N ALA A 198 2.27 12.30 15.83
CA ALA A 198 1.96 12.65 17.22
C ALA A 198 1.81 14.17 17.41
N GLU A 199 2.62 14.98 16.75
CA GLU A 199 2.51 16.44 16.74
C GLU A 199 1.18 16.89 16.10
N PHE A 200 0.86 16.36 14.91
CA PHE A 200 -0.37 16.68 14.21
C PHE A 200 -1.61 16.31 15.02
N ILE A 201 -1.62 15.12 15.65
CA ILE A 201 -2.73 14.70 16.52
C ILE A 201 -2.91 15.68 17.67
N ARG A 202 -1.82 16.04 18.36
CA ARG A 202 -1.90 16.99 19.49
C ARG A 202 -2.37 18.39 19.09
N ALA A 203 -2.05 18.83 17.88
CA ALA A 203 -2.45 20.12 17.36
C ALA A 203 -3.94 20.20 16.97
N HIS A 204 -4.59 19.03 16.79
CA HIS A 204 -5.96 18.96 16.28
C HIS A 204 -6.90 18.13 17.18
N ALA A 205 -6.43 17.73 18.36
CA ALA A 205 -7.23 17.01 19.37
C ALA A 205 -8.22 17.93 20.10
#